data_910d80ace023cf09af38dc4eb68b1062
#
_entry.id   910d80ace023cf09af38dc4eb68b1062
#
_cell.length_a   1.000
_cell.length_b   1.000
_cell.length_c   1.000
_cell.angle_alpha   90.00
_cell.angle_beta   90.00
_cell.angle_gamma   90.00
#
_symmetry.space_group_name_H-M   'P 1'
#
loop_
_entity.id
_entity.type
_entity.pdbx_description
1 polymer ?
#
loop_
_entity_poly.entity_id
_entity_poly.type
_entity_poly.pdbx_seq_one_letter_code
_entity_poly.pdbx_strand_id
1 'polypeptide(L)'
;MKLLVVAQREDLKDLISYHLNPIGFEILYYSDPVKLIDSVEEIQADMVLFNAVDFPRHWKPTLKLLREKLSKEQAVFVILTRDPPFEEAVKASFLGVNGIIDADLPIKQQMQRLEVLYRRYGSLKDKRRFHRLIPTEADDINLLFSHPRTLAIVTGFLVEISIKGASFRAHDPSLTADLRRDDLLQHCTLRVEDTPIAVTTRITRNDETLGLQFMSFETGGHHRLLEYISNRSHRELQSALQTSSREE
;
A
#
# COMPACT_ATOMS: atom_id res chain seq x y z
N MET A 1 1.43 1.10 -8.54
CA MET A 1 1.47 -0.32 -8.96
C MET A 1 0.06 -0.77 -9.24
N LYS A 2 -0.20 -1.41 -10.39
CA LYS A 2 -1.55 -1.83 -10.78
C LYS A 2 -1.75 -3.32 -10.51
N LEU A 3 -2.70 -3.64 -9.63
CA LEU A 3 -3.16 -5.00 -9.36
C LEU A 3 -4.53 -5.22 -10.02
N LEU A 4 -4.58 -6.15 -10.97
CA LEU A 4 -5.84 -6.66 -11.50
C LEU A 4 -6.35 -7.79 -10.60
N VAL A 5 -7.59 -7.68 -10.14
CA VAL A 5 -8.28 -8.71 -9.37
C VAL A 5 -9.41 -9.27 -10.21
N VAL A 6 -9.42 -10.58 -10.40
CA VAL A 6 -10.47 -11.30 -11.12
C VAL A 6 -11.21 -12.22 -10.15
N ALA A 7 -12.42 -11.84 -9.76
CA ALA A 7 -13.26 -12.58 -8.81
C ALA A 7 -14.74 -12.24 -9.00
N GLN A 8 -15.67 -13.13 -8.57
CA GLN A 8 -17.12 -12.86 -8.62
C GLN A 8 -17.59 -11.91 -7.51
N ARG A 9 -16.95 -11.99 -6.34
CA ARG A 9 -17.37 -11.28 -5.12
C ARG A 9 -16.83 -9.85 -5.11
N GLU A 10 -17.73 -8.87 -5.21
CA GLU A 10 -17.34 -7.44 -5.19
C GLU A 10 -16.78 -6.99 -3.83
N ASP A 11 -17.25 -7.59 -2.71
CA ASP A 11 -16.71 -7.30 -1.38
C ASP A 11 -15.21 -7.61 -1.25
N LEU A 12 -14.70 -8.54 -2.06
CA LEU A 12 -13.27 -8.85 -2.12
C LEU A 12 -12.45 -7.65 -2.61
N LYS A 13 -13.00 -6.82 -3.49
CA LYS A 13 -12.36 -5.57 -3.94
C LYS A 13 -12.05 -4.65 -2.78
N ASP A 14 -13.04 -4.40 -1.92
CA ASP A 14 -12.90 -3.47 -0.80
C ASP A 14 -11.90 -4.01 0.24
N LEU A 15 -11.97 -5.31 0.53
CA LEU A 15 -11.04 -5.98 1.43
C LEU A 15 -9.59 -5.93 0.91
N ILE A 16 -9.38 -6.19 -0.38
CA ILE A 16 -8.05 -6.13 -1.00
C ILE A 16 -7.55 -4.68 -1.01
N SER A 17 -8.42 -3.73 -1.38
CA SER A 17 -8.10 -2.30 -1.41
C SER A 17 -7.69 -1.80 -0.03
N TYR A 18 -8.40 -2.17 1.01
CA TYR A 18 -8.07 -1.84 2.40
C TYR A 18 -6.64 -2.24 2.78
N HIS A 19 -6.20 -3.43 2.35
CA HIS A 19 -4.86 -3.93 2.70
C HIS A 19 -3.75 -3.44 1.78
N LEU A 20 -4.02 -3.25 0.49
CA LEU A 20 -2.98 -3.04 -0.52
C LEU A 20 -2.86 -1.61 -1.03
N ASN A 21 -3.92 -0.78 -0.99
CA ASN A 21 -3.80 0.63 -1.37
C ASN A 21 -2.76 1.39 -0.52
N PRO A 22 -2.70 1.21 0.83
CA PRO A 22 -1.71 1.91 1.64
C PRO A 22 -0.26 1.57 1.31
N ILE A 23 -0.03 0.40 0.71
CA ILE A 23 1.31 -0.03 0.26
C ILE A 23 1.57 0.28 -1.22
N GLY A 24 0.67 1.02 -1.87
CA GLY A 24 0.87 1.62 -3.18
C GLY A 24 0.31 0.83 -4.36
N PHE A 25 -0.64 -0.08 -4.11
CA PHE A 25 -1.39 -0.74 -5.18
C PHE A 25 -2.62 0.08 -5.58
N GLU A 26 -2.82 0.24 -6.87
CA GLU A 26 -4.05 0.65 -7.51
C GLU A 26 -4.82 -0.61 -7.90
N ILE A 27 -6.03 -0.80 -7.35
CA ILE A 27 -6.80 -2.03 -7.53
C ILE A 27 -7.81 -1.85 -8.66
N LEU A 28 -7.69 -2.68 -9.69
CA LEU A 28 -8.64 -2.79 -10.79
C LEU A 28 -9.36 -4.13 -10.68
N TYR A 29 -10.68 -4.10 -10.62
CA TYR A 29 -11.52 -5.28 -10.36
C TYR A 29 -12.31 -5.70 -11.59
N TYR A 30 -12.31 -6.99 -11.88
CA TYR A 30 -13.04 -7.61 -12.97
C TYR A 30 -13.88 -8.78 -12.44
N SER A 31 -15.19 -8.70 -12.61
CA SER A 31 -16.12 -9.80 -12.33
C SER A 31 -16.26 -10.80 -13.49
N ASP A 32 -15.68 -10.46 -14.65
CA ASP A 32 -15.70 -11.29 -15.85
C ASP A 32 -14.28 -11.47 -16.37
N PRO A 33 -13.74 -12.71 -16.39
CA PRO A 33 -12.39 -12.99 -16.88
C PRO A 33 -12.21 -12.71 -18.38
N VAL A 34 -13.28 -12.68 -19.18
CA VAL A 34 -13.18 -12.38 -20.62
C VAL A 34 -12.85 -10.90 -20.83
N LYS A 35 -13.48 -10.01 -20.08
CA LYS A 35 -13.20 -8.57 -20.16
C LYS A 35 -11.77 -8.21 -19.74
N LEU A 36 -11.17 -9.01 -18.88
CA LEU A 36 -9.77 -8.84 -18.51
C LEU A 36 -8.84 -9.01 -19.72
N ILE A 37 -9.10 -10.02 -20.56
CA ILE A 37 -8.26 -10.37 -21.71
C ILE A 37 -8.16 -9.18 -22.67
N ASP A 38 -9.29 -8.53 -22.93
CA ASP A 38 -9.36 -7.37 -23.84
C ASP A 38 -8.61 -6.14 -23.26
N SER A 39 -8.55 -6.04 -21.94
CA SER A 39 -7.99 -4.88 -21.22
C SER A 39 -6.54 -5.03 -20.81
N VAL A 40 -5.99 -6.24 -20.79
CA VAL A 40 -4.63 -6.53 -20.26
C VAL A 40 -3.54 -5.71 -20.95
N GLU A 41 -3.66 -5.46 -22.24
CA GLU A 41 -2.67 -4.69 -23.01
C GLU A 41 -2.70 -3.19 -22.65
N GLU A 42 -3.89 -2.62 -22.52
CA GLU A 42 -4.08 -1.19 -22.25
C GLU A 42 -3.70 -0.83 -20.81
N ILE A 43 -3.97 -1.74 -19.88
CA ILE A 43 -3.83 -1.46 -18.44
C ILE A 43 -2.38 -1.56 -17.97
N GLN A 44 -1.52 -2.34 -18.63
CA GLN A 44 -0.13 -2.60 -18.21
C GLN A 44 -0.06 -3.00 -16.72
N ALA A 45 -0.77 -4.06 -16.36
CA ALA A 45 -0.80 -4.54 -14.98
C ALA A 45 0.57 -5.04 -14.51
N ASP A 46 0.97 -4.63 -13.31
CA ASP A 46 2.15 -5.17 -12.65
C ASP A 46 1.88 -6.55 -12.03
N MET A 47 0.64 -6.79 -11.63
CA MET A 47 0.21 -8.03 -10.99
C MET A 47 -1.24 -8.37 -11.34
N VAL A 48 -1.51 -9.66 -11.44
CA VAL A 48 -2.86 -10.24 -11.60
C VAL A 48 -3.11 -11.21 -10.44
N LEU A 49 -4.16 -11.00 -9.68
CA LEU A 49 -4.72 -11.96 -8.72
C LEU A 49 -5.96 -12.58 -9.33
N PHE A 50 -5.89 -13.84 -9.68
CA PHE A 50 -6.97 -14.56 -10.33
C PHE A 50 -7.62 -15.56 -9.37
N ASN A 51 -8.89 -15.36 -9.06
CA ASN A 51 -9.65 -16.29 -8.23
C ASN A 51 -10.09 -17.50 -9.06
N ALA A 52 -9.31 -18.58 -8.99
CA ALA A 52 -9.58 -19.82 -9.68
C ALA A 52 -10.69 -20.66 -8.99
N VAL A 53 -11.10 -20.30 -7.78
CA VAL A 53 -12.29 -20.91 -7.13
C VAL A 53 -13.55 -20.45 -7.88
N ASP A 54 -13.64 -19.14 -8.20
CA ASP A 54 -14.76 -18.59 -8.93
C ASP A 54 -14.72 -18.97 -10.42
N PHE A 55 -13.53 -19.01 -11.02
CA PHE A 55 -13.35 -19.24 -12.45
C PHE A 55 -12.33 -20.36 -12.76
N PRO A 56 -12.62 -21.62 -12.41
CA PRO A 56 -11.64 -22.72 -12.46
C PRO A 56 -11.16 -23.04 -13.88
N ARG A 57 -11.97 -22.75 -14.89
CA ARG A 57 -11.65 -23.06 -16.31
C ARG A 57 -10.97 -21.89 -17.04
N HIS A 58 -10.99 -20.68 -16.48
CA HIS A 58 -10.56 -19.47 -17.20
C HIS A 58 -9.11 -19.05 -16.89
N TRP A 59 -8.55 -19.43 -15.74
CA TRP A 59 -7.22 -18.97 -15.36
C TRP A 59 -6.10 -19.45 -16.30
N LYS A 60 -6.18 -20.69 -16.83
CA LYS A 60 -5.17 -21.22 -17.77
C LYS A 60 -5.15 -20.46 -19.09
N PRO A 61 -6.30 -20.28 -19.80
CA PRO A 61 -6.35 -19.46 -21.00
C PRO A 61 -5.89 -18.00 -20.75
N THR A 62 -6.34 -17.39 -19.66
CA THR A 62 -5.95 -16.02 -19.31
C THR A 62 -4.43 -15.91 -19.09
N LEU A 63 -3.86 -16.85 -18.34
CA LEU A 63 -2.41 -16.89 -18.12
C LEU A 63 -1.64 -17.07 -19.43
N LYS A 64 -2.09 -17.99 -20.30
CA LYS A 64 -1.44 -18.23 -21.60
C LYS A 64 -1.37 -16.95 -22.43
N LEU A 65 -2.49 -16.27 -22.59
CA LEU A 65 -2.55 -14.99 -23.32
C LEU A 65 -1.67 -13.91 -22.69
N LEU A 66 -1.64 -13.82 -21.36
CA LEU A 66 -0.74 -12.92 -20.66
C LEU A 66 0.73 -13.24 -20.96
N ARG A 67 1.10 -14.54 -20.96
CA ARG A 67 2.50 -15.00 -21.17
C ARG A 67 2.97 -14.91 -22.61
N GLU A 68 2.06 -14.87 -23.59
CA GLU A 68 2.39 -14.57 -24.97
C GLU A 68 2.94 -13.14 -25.14
N LYS A 69 2.59 -12.21 -24.23
CA LYS A 69 2.91 -10.80 -24.30
C LYS A 69 3.90 -10.34 -23.22
N LEU A 70 3.80 -10.90 -22.02
CA LEU A 70 4.53 -10.44 -20.83
C LEU A 70 5.22 -11.61 -20.12
N SER A 71 6.50 -11.45 -19.80
CA SER A 71 7.25 -12.44 -19.02
C SER A 71 6.77 -12.51 -17.56
N LYS A 72 7.26 -13.51 -16.81
CA LYS A 72 6.96 -13.67 -15.37
C LYS A 72 7.42 -12.47 -14.52
N GLU A 73 8.46 -11.79 -14.97
CA GLU A 73 9.05 -10.62 -14.31
C GLU A 73 8.31 -9.33 -14.67
N GLN A 74 7.69 -9.27 -15.84
CA GLN A 74 6.95 -8.10 -16.31
C GLN A 74 5.54 -8.01 -15.73
N ALA A 75 4.89 -9.16 -15.53
CA ALA A 75 3.57 -9.24 -14.91
C ALA A 75 3.49 -10.46 -14.00
N VAL A 76 3.34 -10.22 -12.70
CA VAL A 76 3.19 -11.27 -11.70
C VAL A 76 1.77 -11.84 -11.75
N PHE A 77 1.63 -13.14 -12.01
CA PHE A 77 0.33 -13.83 -12.04
C PHE A 77 0.20 -14.77 -10.85
N VAL A 78 -0.79 -14.51 -10.01
CA VAL A 78 -1.06 -15.26 -8.79
C VAL A 78 -2.46 -15.88 -8.88
N ILE A 79 -2.57 -17.14 -8.50
CA ILE A 79 -3.85 -17.87 -8.43
C ILE A 79 -4.29 -17.94 -6.97
N LEU A 80 -5.54 -17.59 -6.72
CA LEU A 80 -6.25 -17.88 -5.48
C LEU A 80 -7.07 -19.17 -5.71
N THR A 81 -6.78 -20.24 -4.98
CA THR A 81 -7.45 -21.54 -5.13
C THR A 81 -7.52 -22.29 -3.81
N ARG A 82 -8.33 -23.33 -3.72
CA ARG A 82 -8.43 -24.20 -2.53
C ARG A 82 -7.61 -25.46 -2.76
N ASP A 83 -6.75 -25.78 -1.80
CA ASP A 83 -5.99 -27.04 -1.68
C ASP A 83 -5.66 -27.71 -3.04
N PRO A 84 -4.86 -27.08 -3.91
CA PRO A 84 -4.57 -27.66 -5.20
C PRO A 84 -3.70 -28.92 -5.04
N PRO A 85 -4.03 -30.02 -5.72
CA PRO A 85 -3.15 -31.19 -5.74
C PRO A 85 -1.73 -30.80 -6.15
N PHE A 86 -0.73 -31.43 -5.55
CA PHE A 86 0.68 -31.11 -5.82
C PHE A 86 1.00 -31.08 -7.33
N GLU A 87 0.48 -32.04 -8.09
CA GLU A 87 0.68 -32.10 -9.54
C GLU A 87 0.10 -30.88 -10.28
N GLU A 88 -1.05 -30.38 -9.86
CA GLU A 88 -1.67 -29.16 -10.44
C GLU A 88 -0.86 -27.91 -10.07
N ALA A 89 -0.33 -27.83 -8.86
CA ALA A 89 0.55 -26.74 -8.45
C ALA A 89 1.85 -26.72 -9.27
N VAL A 90 2.44 -27.90 -9.52
CA VAL A 90 3.62 -28.05 -10.39
C VAL A 90 3.29 -27.63 -11.82
N LYS A 91 2.19 -28.11 -12.40
CA LYS A 91 1.74 -27.71 -13.75
C LYS A 91 1.51 -26.20 -13.85
N ALA A 92 0.87 -25.58 -12.84
CA ALA A 92 0.67 -24.14 -12.80
C ALA A 92 2.00 -23.37 -12.85
N SER A 93 3.01 -23.83 -12.10
CA SER A 93 4.35 -23.23 -12.13
C SER A 93 5.01 -23.30 -13.50
N PHE A 94 4.91 -24.45 -14.20
CA PHE A 94 5.42 -24.62 -15.55
C PHE A 94 4.70 -23.73 -16.57
N LEU A 95 3.38 -23.55 -16.43
CA LEU A 95 2.60 -22.66 -17.28
C LEU A 95 2.95 -21.18 -17.09
N GLY A 96 3.64 -20.83 -16.02
CA GLY A 96 4.08 -19.46 -15.81
C GLY A 96 3.37 -18.72 -14.67
N VAL A 97 2.68 -19.42 -13.77
CA VAL A 97 2.17 -18.86 -12.52
C VAL A 97 3.34 -18.48 -11.62
N ASN A 98 3.28 -17.30 -11.01
CA ASN A 98 4.30 -16.82 -10.06
C ASN A 98 4.05 -17.30 -8.63
N GLY A 99 2.79 -17.56 -8.27
CA GLY A 99 2.44 -18.04 -6.95
C GLY A 99 1.01 -18.53 -6.84
N ILE A 100 0.79 -19.37 -5.83
CA ILE A 100 -0.53 -19.89 -5.48
C ILE A 100 -0.80 -19.49 -4.05
N ILE A 101 -1.97 -18.94 -3.78
CA ILE A 101 -2.44 -18.58 -2.46
C ILE A 101 -3.68 -19.40 -2.16
N ASP A 102 -3.73 -19.97 -0.96
CA ASP A 102 -4.89 -20.72 -0.50
C ASP A 102 -6.04 -19.74 -0.19
N ALA A 103 -7.20 -20.00 -0.81
CA ALA A 103 -8.40 -19.19 -0.66
C ALA A 103 -9.06 -19.32 0.72
N ASP A 104 -8.77 -20.38 1.47
CA ASP A 104 -9.33 -20.62 2.80
C ASP A 104 -8.53 -19.90 3.91
N LEU A 105 -7.37 -19.31 3.58
CA LEU A 105 -6.63 -18.48 4.53
C LEU A 105 -7.39 -17.19 4.87
N PRO A 106 -7.23 -16.66 6.09
CA PRO A 106 -7.70 -15.32 6.42
C PRO A 106 -7.18 -14.27 5.42
N ILE A 107 -8.03 -13.33 5.03
CA ILE A 107 -7.71 -12.32 3.99
C ILE A 107 -6.39 -11.59 4.26
N LYS A 108 -6.11 -11.25 5.52
CA LYS A 108 -4.83 -10.62 5.92
C LYS A 108 -3.61 -11.46 5.54
N GLN A 109 -3.69 -12.78 5.73
CA GLN A 109 -2.60 -13.70 5.37
C GLN A 109 -2.48 -13.85 3.84
N GLN A 110 -3.61 -13.88 3.12
CA GLN A 110 -3.60 -13.88 1.65
C GLN A 110 -2.90 -12.63 1.12
N MET A 111 -3.21 -11.44 1.67
CA MET A 111 -2.60 -10.16 1.26
C MET A 111 -1.12 -10.09 1.60
N GLN A 112 -0.70 -10.60 2.75
CA GLN A 112 0.72 -10.70 3.12
C GLN A 112 1.50 -11.60 2.14
N ARG A 113 0.93 -12.74 1.75
CA ARG A 113 1.55 -13.64 0.75
C ARG A 113 1.62 -12.98 -0.63
N LEU A 114 0.57 -12.26 -1.02
CA LEU A 114 0.54 -11.52 -2.27
C LEU A 114 1.65 -10.44 -2.31
N GLU A 115 1.83 -9.70 -1.22
CA GLU A 115 2.91 -8.71 -1.09
C GLU A 115 4.30 -9.36 -1.20
N VAL A 116 4.52 -10.50 -0.55
CA VAL A 116 5.79 -11.24 -0.64
C VAL A 116 6.07 -11.70 -2.07
N LEU A 117 5.06 -12.24 -2.76
CA LEU A 117 5.19 -12.65 -4.16
C LEU A 117 5.50 -11.45 -5.07
N TYR A 118 4.83 -10.34 -4.86
CA TYR A 118 5.11 -9.12 -5.60
C TYR A 118 6.56 -8.65 -5.39
N ARG A 119 7.03 -8.59 -4.15
CA ARG A 119 8.42 -8.18 -3.85
C ARG A 119 9.46 -9.10 -4.50
N ARG A 120 9.13 -10.37 -4.66
CA ARG A 120 10.04 -11.37 -5.27
C ARG A 120 10.15 -11.23 -6.78
N TYR A 121 9.04 -10.94 -7.47
CA TYR A 121 8.96 -10.98 -8.93
C TYR A 121 8.74 -9.61 -9.58
N GLY A 122 8.14 -8.67 -8.86
CA GLY A 122 7.85 -7.35 -9.40
C GLY A 122 9.10 -6.52 -9.58
N SER A 123 9.46 -6.22 -10.81
CA SER A 123 10.45 -5.17 -11.09
C SER A 123 9.83 -3.82 -10.75
N LEU A 124 10.41 -3.14 -9.77
CA LEU A 124 9.97 -1.83 -9.33
C LEU A 124 10.21 -0.80 -10.44
N LYS A 125 9.24 -0.64 -11.35
CA LYS A 125 9.24 0.46 -12.32
C LYS A 125 9.02 1.81 -11.64
N ASP A 126 8.32 1.84 -10.52
CA ASP A 126 8.16 3.05 -9.72
C ASP A 126 9.07 2.97 -8.48
N LYS A 127 9.87 4.02 -8.29
CA LYS A 127 10.71 4.18 -7.08
C LYS A 127 9.86 4.39 -5.82
N ARG A 128 8.57 4.71 -5.95
CA ARG A 128 7.63 4.95 -4.85
C ARG A 128 6.87 3.68 -4.50
N ARG A 129 7.33 2.98 -3.49
CA ARG A 129 6.78 1.69 -3.04
C ARG A 129 5.48 1.78 -2.23
N PHE A 130 5.04 2.98 -1.84
CA PHE A 130 3.94 3.16 -0.89
C PHE A 130 3.06 4.33 -1.29
N HIS A 131 1.75 4.13 -1.15
CA HIS A 131 0.79 5.21 -1.32
C HIS A 131 1.08 6.32 -0.31
N ARG A 132 1.01 7.57 -0.77
CA ARG A 132 1.20 8.76 0.04
C ARG A 132 -0.11 9.49 0.18
N LEU A 133 -0.48 9.74 1.41
CA LEU A 133 -1.56 10.63 1.77
C LEU A 133 -1.01 12.05 1.81
N ILE A 134 -1.66 12.99 1.13
CA ILE A 134 -1.45 14.43 1.30
C ILE A 134 -2.48 14.85 2.34
N PRO A 135 -2.08 15.23 3.56
CA PRO A 135 -3.01 15.64 4.59
C PRO A 135 -3.77 16.91 4.16
N THR A 136 -5.05 16.93 4.48
CA THR A 136 -5.95 18.08 4.33
C THR A 136 -6.32 18.61 5.72
N GLU A 137 -7.06 19.71 5.80
CA GLU A 137 -7.55 20.25 7.07
C GLU A 137 -8.45 19.27 7.85
N ALA A 138 -9.09 18.33 7.14
CA ALA A 138 -9.90 17.28 7.75
C ALA A 138 -9.08 16.11 8.31
N ASP A 139 -7.80 16.02 7.96
CA ASP A 139 -6.91 14.98 8.45
C ASP A 139 -6.24 15.43 9.75
N ASP A 140 -6.64 14.87 10.89
CA ASP A 140 -6.00 15.12 12.19
C ASP A 140 -4.74 14.26 12.34
N ILE A 141 -3.69 14.66 11.61
CA ILE A 141 -2.38 14.01 11.65
C ILE A 141 -1.28 15.05 11.64
N ASN A 142 -0.39 14.97 12.62
CA ASN A 142 0.79 15.83 12.66
C ASN A 142 2.00 15.10 13.24
N LEU A 143 3.18 15.72 13.09
CA LEU A 143 4.44 15.18 13.60
C LEU A 143 5.22 16.30 14.28
N LEU A 144 5.81 15.97 15.40
CA LEU A 144 6.79 16.81 16.09
C LEU A 144 7.98 15.96 16.53
N PHE A 145 9.13 16.58 16.71
CA PHE A 145 10.32 15.88 17.21
C PHE A 145 11.24 16.78 17.99
N SER A 146 12.09 16.18 18.83
CA SER A 146 13.19 16.88 19.47
C SER A 146 14.40 16.89 18.55
N HIS A 147 14.98 18.08 18.34
CA HIS A 147 16.19 18.22 17.55
C HIS A 147 17.35 17.43 18.18
N PRO A 148 18.09 16.58 17.44
CA PRO A 148 19.01 15.62 18.04
C PRO A 148 20.21 16.24 18.75
N ARG A 149 20.58 17.48 18.44
CA ARG A 149 21.73 18.19 19.04
C ARG A 149 21.31 19.25 20.05
N THR A 150 20.29 20.04 19.72
CA THR A 150 19.86 21.19 20.56
C THR A 150 18.77 20.86 21.54
N LEU A 151 18.10 19.71 21.37
CA LEU A 151 16.91 19.26 22.09
C LEU A 151 15.69 20.20 21.97
N ALA A 152 15.77 21.22 21.11
CA ALA A 152 14.64 22.07 20.80
C ALA A 152 13.51 21.26 20.19
N ILE A 153 12.28 21.57 20.57
CA ILE A 153 11.08 20.93 19.97
C ILE A 153 10.83 21.57 18.61
N VAL A 154 10.84 20.75 17.57
CA VAL A 154 10.54 21.15 16.20
C VAL A 154 9.10 20.75 15.90
N THR A 155 8.28 21.75 15.58
CA THR A 155 6.89 21.57 15.15
C THR A 155 6.72 21.99 13.69
N GLY A 156 5.71 21.46 13.03
CA GLY A 156 5.44 21.75 11.62
C GLY A 156 4.23 20.97 11.14
N PHE A 157 4.11 20.84 9.84
CA PHE A 157 3.04 20.10 9.20
C PHE A 157 3.58 19.06 8.22
N LEU A 158 2.80 18.00 8.06
CA LEU A 158 3.08 16.96 7.10
C LEU A 158 2.62 17.40 5.71
N VAL A 159 3.52 17.39 4.75
CA VAL A 159 3.22 17.65 3.33
C VAL A 159 2.71 16.38 2.67
N GLU A 160 3.33 15.26 2.99
CA GLU A 160 2.93 13.92 2.55
C GLU A 160 3.26 12.91 3.65
N ILE A 161 2.46 11.88 3.79
CA ILE A 161 2.76 10.75 4.68
C ILE A 161 2.40 9.42 4.03
N SER A 162 3.17 8.39 4.33
CA SER A 162 2.93 6.99 4.00
C SER A 162 3.27 6.10 5.20
N ILE A 163 2.99 4.81 5.11
CA ILE A 163 3.38 3.84 6.17
C ILE A 163 4.90 3.70 6.37
N LYS A 164 5.74 4.25 5.49
CA LYS A 164 7.20 4.14 5.55
C LYS A 164 7.92 5.45 5.83
N GLY A 165 7.22 6.57 5.74
CA GLY A 165 7.86 7.86 5.94
C GLY A 165 6.96 9.03 5.59
N ALA A 166 7.49 10.23 5.77
CA ALA A 166 6.77 11.47 5.58
C ALA A 166 7.66 12.55 4.95
N SER A 167 7.03 13.53 4.32
CA SER A 167 7.63 14.83 4.03
C SER A 167 7.08 15.84 5.04
N PHE A 168 7.97 16.48 5.76
CA PHE A 168 7.65 17.39 6.86
C PHE A 168 8.18 18.80 6.54
N ARG A 169 7.40 19.82 6.84
CA ARG A 169 7.82 21.22 6.75
C ARG A 169 7.75 21.84 8.13
N ALA A 170 8.91 22.28 8.64
CA ALA A 170 8.98 22.95 9.95
C ALA A 170 8.29 24.32 9.89
N HIS A 171 7.64 24.73 10.99
CA HIS A 171 7.13 26.09 11.16
C HIS A 171 8.28 27.11 11.19
N ASP A 172 9.39 26.74 11.83
CA ASP A 172 10.63 27.51 11.79
C ASP A 172 11.73 26.71 11.08
N PRO A 173 12.05 27.03 9.81
CA PRO A 173 13.08 26.34 9.05
C PRO A 173 14.48 26.44 9.66
N SER A 174 14.76 27.45 10.50
CA SER A 174 16.06 27.59 11.15
C SER A 174 16.37 26.44 12.11
N LEU A 175 15.35 25.84 12.71
CA LEU A 175 15.47 24.68 13.60
C LEU A 175 15.81 23.37 12.88
N THR A 176 15.78 23.34 11.55
CA THR A 176 16.09 22.15 10.75
C THR A 176 17.27 22.36 9.80
N ALA A 177 17.82 23.60 9.72
CA ALA A 177 18.82 23.98 8.72
C ALA A 177 20.13 23.18 8.83
N ASP A 178 20.51 22.76 10.02
CA ASP A 178 21.75 22.01 10.29
C ASP A 178 21.56 20.49 10.28
N LEU A 179 20.31 20.00 10.13
CA LEU A 179 20.01 18.58 10.03
C LEU A 179 20.52 18.01 8.69
N ARG A 180 21.12 16.81 8.74
CA ARG A 180 21.73 16.18 7.58
C ARG A 180 21.04 14.87 7.24
N ARG A 181 21.23 14.45 6.00
CA ARG A 181 20.86 13.11 5.57
C ARG A 181 21.50 12.06 6.48
N ASP A 182 20.73 11.02 6.80
CA ASP A 182 21.06 9.92 7.69
C ASP A 182 21.09 10.27 9.20
N ASP A 183 20.86 11.53 9.59
CA ASP A 183 20.61 11.87 11.01
C ASP A 183 19.40 11.07 11.52
N LEU A 184 19.52 10.54 12.74
CA LEU A 184 18.43 9.82 13.43
C LEU A 184 17.70 10.76 14.40
N LEU A 185 16.39 10.83 14.27
CA LEU A 185 15.49 11.51 15.19
C LEU A 185 14.83 10.43 16.06
N GLN A 186 15.34 10.27 17.27
CA GLN A 186 14.90 9.21 18.19
C GLN A 186 13.60 9.55 18.92
N HIS A 187 13.34 10.85 19.12
CA HIS A 187 12.20 11.34 19.90
C HIS A 187 11.22 12.08 18.97
N CYS A 188 10.56 11.29 18.09
CA CYS A 188 9.48 11.81 17.26
C CYS A 188 8.14 11.32 17.81
N THR A 189 7.16 12.21 17.82
CA THR A 189 5.77 11.88 18.09
C THR A 189 4.95 12.14 16.85
N LEU A 190 4.40 11.09 16.27
CA LEU A 190 3.40 11.16 15.23
C LEU A 190 2.02 11.10 15.90
N ARG A 191 1.26 12.19 15.87
CA ARG A 191 -0.13 12.19 16.33
C ARG A 191 -1.03 11.74 15.20
N VAL A 192 -1.82 10.74 15.45
CA VAL A 192 -2.84 10.22 14.54
C VAL A 192 -4.17 10.32 15.26
N GLU A 193 -5.02 11.24 14.82
CA GLU A 193 -6.20 11.66 15.59
C GLU A 193 -5.74 12.10 17.01
N ASP A 194 -6.43 11.67 18.05
CA ASP A 194 -6.06 11.98 19.44
C ASP A 194 -4.97 11.05 20.02
N THR A 195 -4.39 10.15 19.19
CA THR A 195 -3.42 9.17 19.70
C THR A 195 -1.99 9.55 19.33
N PRO A 196 -1.11 9.85 20.30
CA PRO A 196 0.32 9.99 20.05
C PRO A 196 0.96 8.63 19.84
N ILE A 197 1.84 8.54 18.85
CA ILE A 197 2.61 7.35 18.49
C ILE A 197 4.08 7.74 18.51
N ALA A 198 4.88 7.11 19.38
CA ALA A 198 6.32 7.32 19.35
C ALA A 198 6.93 6.60 18.14
N VAL A 199 7.76 7.32 17.41
CA VAL A 199 8.40 6.80 16.22
C VAL A 199 9.85 7.28 16.13
N THR A 200 10.75 6.41 15.72
CA THR A 200 12.12 6.77 15.35
C THR A 200 12.20 6.98 13.85
N THR A 201 12.77 8.08 13.42
CA THR A 201 12.89 8.42 12.00
C THR A 201 14.33 8.66 11.60
N ARG A 202 14.64 8.44 10.32
CA ARG A 202 15.89 8.81 9.67
C ARG A 202 15.62 9.88 8.64
N ILE A 203 16.47 10.88 8.59
CA ILE A 203 16.40 11.92 7.58
C ILE A 203 16.92 11.38 6.25
N THR A 204 16.12 11.49 5.19
CA THR A 204 16.50 11.06 3.84
C THR A 204 16.89 12.22 2.94
N ARG A 205 16.38 13.43 3.22
CA ARG A 205 16.71 14.68 2.54
C ARG A 205 16.35 15.85 3.45
N ASN A 206 17.03 16.97 3.25
CA ASN A 206 16.73 18.26 3.87
C ASN A 206 16.91 19.36 2.81
N ASP A 207 15.82 19.70 2.16
CA ASP A 207 15.72 20.78 1.16
C ASP A 207 14.55 21.70 1.52
N GLU A 208 13.60 21.94 0.64
CA GLU A 208 12.37 22.67 0.95
C GLU A 208 11.50 21.95 2.01
N THR A 209 11.63 20.63 2.11
CA THR A 209 10.97 19.78 3.10
C THR A 209 11.92 18.72 3.63
N LEU A 210 11.75 18.37 4.90
CA LEU A 210 12.46 17.28 5.53
C LEU A 210 11.85 15.94 5.11
N GLY A 211 12.60 15.13 4.39
CA GLY A 211 12.20 13.75 4.07
C GLY A 211 12.53 12.83 5.24
N LEU A 212 11.53 12.17 5.80
CA LEU A 212 11.65 11.30 6.97
C LEU A 212 11.31 9.86 6.59
N GLN A 213 12.17 8.92 6.93
CA GLN A 213 11.92 7.49 6.85
C GLN A 213 11.61 6.95 8.25
N PHE A 214 10.48 6.30 8.41
CA PHE A 214 10.14 5.63 9.67
C PHE A 214 10.98 4.36 9.83
N MET A 215 11.74 4.28 10.92
CA MET A 215 12.65 3.16 11.23
C MET A 215 11.99 2.17 12.17
N SER A 216 11.36 2.66 13.24
CA SER A 216 10.63 1.85 14.21
C SER A 216 9.47 2.65 14.79
N PHE A 217 8.45 1.93 15.21
CA PHE A 217 7.28 2.44 15.91
C PHE A 217 7.21 1.79 17.29
N GLU A 218 6.59 2.46 18.24
CA GLU A 218 6.14 1.80 19.46
C GLU A 218 5.15 0.67 19.16
N THR A 219 4.89 -0.18 20.15
CA THR A 219 3.99 -1.34 19.99
C THR A 219 2.60 -0.91 19.48
N GLY A 220 2.23 -1.43 18.31
CA GLY A 220 0.95 -1.14 17.66
C GLY A 220 0.91 0.15 16.82
N GLY A 221 1.91 1.04 16.93
CA GLY A 221 1.92 2.32 16.22
C GLY A 221 1.88 2.20 14.69
N HIS A 222 2.63 1.25 14.13
CA HIS A 222 2.60 1.00 12.69
C HIS A 222 1.21 0.55 12.20
N HIS A 223 0.51 -0.28 12.99
CA HIS A 223 -0.83 -0.74 12.65
C HIS A 223 -1.84 0.40 12.67
N ARG A 224 -1.76 1.27 13.68
CA ARG A 224 -2.64 2.47 13.78
C ARG A 224 -2.45 3.41 12.60
N LEU A 225 -1.20 3.67 12.21
CA LEU A 225 -0.93 4.51 11.03
C LEU A 225 -1.47 3.86 9.75
N LEU A 226 -1.31 2.53 9.59
CA LEU A 226 -1.85 1.79 8.45
C LEU A 226 -3.38 1.89 8.40
N GLU A 227 -4.04 1.67 9.50
CA GLU A 227 -5.49 1.76 9.65
C GLU A 227 -6.00 3.17 9.31
N TYR A 228 -5.32 4.20 9.85
CA TYR A 228 -5.63 5.59 9.57
C TYR A 228 -5.55 5.92 8.07
N ILE A 229 -4.46 5.55 7.40
CA ILE A 229 -4.28 5.79 5.97
C ILE A 229 -5.33 5.02 5.16
N SER A 230 -5.65 3.78 5.54
CA SER A 230 -6.63 2.92 4.84
C SER A 230 -8.06 3.45 4.93
N ASN A 231 -8.43 4.04 6.06
CA ASN A 231 -9.80 4.52 6.33
C ASN A 231 -10.05 5.96 5.86
N ARG A 232 -9.13 6.56 5.10
CA ARG A 232 -9.25 7.95 4.66
C ARG A 232 -10.57 8.26 3.94
N SER A 233 -10.95 7.45 2.94
CA SER A 233 -12.18 7.67 2.18
C SER A 233 -13.42 7.63 3.04
N HIS A 234 -13.43 6.78 4.08
CA HIS A 234 -14.52 6.70 5.04
C HIS A 234 -14.60 7.98 5.91
N ARG A 235 -13.45 8.49 6.38
CA ARG A 235 -13.39 9.75 7.14
C ARG A 235 -13.82 10.95 6.30
N GLU A 236 -13.38 11.04 5.05
CA GLU A 236 -13.79 12.10 4.13
C GLU A 236 -15.30 12.11 3.92
N LEU A 237 -15.93 10.93 3.77
CA LEU A 237 -17.37 10.80 3.66
C LEU A 237 -18.09 11.26 4.93
N GLN A 238 -17.61 10.83 6.10
CA GLN A 238 -18.20 11.25 7.39
C GLN A 238 -18.09 12.75 7.61
N SER A 239 -16.95 13.35 7.28
CA SER A 239 -16.74 14.80 7.38
C SER A 239 -17.70 15.57 6.47
N ALA A 240 -17.88 15.12 5.24
CA ALA A 240 -18.81 15.73 4.29
C ALA A 240 -20.27 15.68 4.79
N LEU A 241 -20.69 14.56 5.37
CA LEU A 241 -22.03 14.40 5.96
C LEU A 241 -22.26 15.31 7.16
N GLN A 242 -21.24 15.50 8.03
CA GLN A 242 -21.34 16.38 9.20
C GLN A 242 -21.41 17.87 8.80
N THR A 243 -20.74 18.25 7.72
CA THR A 243 -20.77 19.63 7.20
C THR A 243 -22.16 19.96 6.64
N SER A 244 -22.75 19.04 5.86
CA SER A 244 -24.10 19.19 5.32
C SER A 244 -25.19 19.31 6.40
N SER A 245 -25.00 18.64 7.55
CA SER A 245 -25.97 18.68 8.67
C SER A 245 -25.85 19.95 9.53
N ARG A 246 -24.85 20.79 9.33
CA ARG A 246 -24.66 22.07 10.04
C ARG A 246 -25.16 23.29 9.24
N GLU A 247 -25.42 23.08 7.95
CA GLU A 247 -25.93 24.13 7.05
C GLU A 247 -27.48 24.11 6.92
N GLU A 248 -28.14 23.09 7.48
CA GLU A 248 -29.60 23.02 7.69
C GLU A 248 -29.99 23.52 9.10
#